data_b0017e52a4828837569c42e7eaf3efd8
#
_entry.id   b0017e52a4828837569c42e7eaf3efd8
#
_cell.length_a   1.000
_cell.length_b   1.000
_cell.length_c   1.000
_cell.angle_alpha   90.00
_cell.angle_beta   90.00
_cell.angle_gamma   90.00
#
_symmetry.space_group_name_H-M   'P 1'
#
loop_
_entity.id
_entity.type
_entity.pdbx_description
1 polymer ?
#
loop_
_entity_poly.entity_id
_entity_poly.type
_entity_poly.pdbx_seq_one_letter_code
_entity_poly.pdbx_strand_id
1 'polypeptide(L)'
;MQLELTENEYLELASKDIEGTNLLDYVQNKHKNWHPIKCIEFCEALFKDKKYNKLVASMLAVKFQRIRSNLLKQVDTLMNEGDTDILKSVDKLLQLVIKFSQIDDDEKSENRLIIRLSDGTEEKFRKT
;
A
#
# COMPACT_ATOMS: atom_id res chain seq x y z
N MET A 1 10.65 1.88 20.86
CA MET A 1 10.15 0.53 21.20
C MET A 1 10.62 -0.47 20.16
N GLN A 2 11.05 -1.62 20.61
CA GLN A 2 11.44 -2.70 19.72
C GLN A 2 10.29 -3.69 19.60
N LEU A 3 9.95 -4.06 18.35
CA LEU A 3 8.86 -4.98 18.09
C LEU A 3 9.34 -6.43 18.13
N GLU A 4 8.60 -7.25 18.86
CA GLU A 4 8.83 -8.70 18.91
C GLU A 4 7.53 -9.39 18.52
N LEU A 5 7.30 -9.52 17.22
CA LEU A 5 6.07 -10.08 16.68
C LEU A 5 6.34 -11.37 15.93
N THR A 6 5.42 -12.31 16.07
CA THR A 6 5.42 -13.53 15.26
C THR A 6 4.92 -13.22 13.86
N GLU A 7 5.15 -14.15 12.93
CA GLU A 7 4.63 -14.00 11.56
C GLU A 7 3.11 -13.87 11.56
N ASN A 8 2.42 -14.63 12.40
CA ASN A 8 0.97 -14.57 12.48
C ASN A 8 0.47 -13.23 13.00
N GLU A 9 1.20 -12.63 13.96
CA GLU A 9 0.86 -11.31 14.48
C GLU A 9 1.04 -10.23 13.43
N TYR A 10 2.12 -10.30 12.65
CA TYR A 10 2.32 -9.39 11.52
C TYR A 10 1.18 -9.51 10.50
N LEU A 11 0.81 -10.73 10.16
CA LEU A 11 -0.28 -10.97 9.21
C LEU A 11 -1.61 -10.43 9.70
N GLU A 12 -1.91 -10.65 10.98
CA GLU A 12 -3.15 -10.17 11.58
C GLU A 12 -3.23 -8.64 11.53
N LEU A 13 -2.17 -7.97 11.98
CA LEU A 13 -2.12 -6.52 11.99
C LEU A 13 -2.19 -5.94 10.57
N ALA A 14 -1.44 -6.53 9.64
CA ALA A 14 -1.46 -6.08 8.25
C ALA A 14 -2.84 -6.27 7.61
N SER A 15 -3.51 -7.38 7.90
CA SER A 15 -4.85 -7.65 7.39
C SER A 15 -5.86 -6.63 7.89
N LYS A 16 -5.78 -6.28 9.16
CA LYS A 16 -6.66 -5.26 9.75
C LYS A 16 -6.40 -3.89 9.15
N ASP A 17 -5.14 -3.56 8.95
CA ASP A 17 -4.74 -2.29 8.34
C ASP A 17 -5.31 -2.16 6.91
N ILE A 18 -5.18 -3.21 6.12
CA ILE A 18 -5.66 -3.24 4.75
C ILE A 18 -7.18 -3.16 4.67
N GLU A 19 -7.88 -3.73 5.65
CA GLU A 19 -9.33 -3.65 5.74
C GLU A 19 -9.83 -2.26 6.10
N GLY A 20 -8.93 -1.35 6.49
CA GLY A 20 -9.30 -0.01 6.90
C GLY A 20 -9.61 0.12 8.38
N THR A 21 -9.31 -0.89 9.17
CA THR A 21 -9.49 -0.84 10.61
C THR A 21 -8.49 0.14 11.22
N ASN A 22 -8.95 0.94 12.19
CA ASN A 22 -8.05 1.79 12.95
C ASN A 22 -7.17 0.92 13.84
N LEU A 23 -5.87 0.86 13.54
CA LEU A 23 -4.96 -0.03 14.26
C LEU A 23 -4.80 0.34 15.72
N LEU A 24 -4.83 1.63 16.05
CA LEU A 24 -4.73 2.04 17.44
C LEU A 24 -5.90 1.48 18.26
N ASP A 25 -7.12 1.60 17.74
CA ASP A 25 -8.31 1.05 18.40
C ASP A 25 -8.22 -0.46 18.51
N TYR A 26 -7.76 -1.11 17.45
CA TYR A 26 -7.59 -2.57 17.44
C TYR A 26 -6.60 -3.03 18.51
N VAL A 27 -5.46 -2.35 18.61
CA VAL A 27 -4.43 -2.68 19.60
C VAL A 27 -4.94 -2.41 21.00
N GLN A 28 -5.64 -1.32 21.24
CA GLN A 28 -6.22 -1.00 22.54
C GLN A 28 -7.23 -2.05 22.97
N ASN A 29 -8.06 -2.50 22.05
CA ASN A 29 -9.05 -3.54 22.33
C ASN A 29 -8.42 -4.90 22.60
N LYS A 30 -7.36 -5.22 21.89
CA LYS A 30 -6.66 -6.49 22.04
C LYS A 30 -5.81 -6.54 23.30
N HIS A 31 -5.20 -5.41 23.66
CA HIS A 31 -4.32 -5.31 24.81
C HIS A 31 -4.90 -4.34 25.85
N LYS A 32 -5.98 -4.73 26.46
CA LYS A 32 -6.68 -3.86 27.41
C LYS A 32 -5.86 -3.49 28.63
N ASN A 33 -4.82 -4.29 28.93
CA ASN A 33 -3.94 -4.04 30.06
C ASN A 33 -2.84 -3.01 29.75
N TRP A 34 -2.67 -2.66 28.48
CA TRP A 34 -1.64 -1.71 28.10
C TRP A 34 -2.11 -0.27 28.34
N HIS A 35 -1.17 0.54 28.82
CA HIS A 35 -1.41 1.96 28.91
C HIS A 35 -1.62 2.53 27.49
N PRO A 36 -2.51 3.53 27.33
CA PRO A 36 -2.74 4.13 26.01
C PRO A 36 -1.47 4.62 25.32
N ILE A 37 -0.52 5.15 26.09
CA ILE A 37 0.76 5.60 25.53
C ILE A 37 1.54 4.44 24.92
N LYS A 38 1.50 3.28 25.58
CA LYS A 38 2.17 2.08 25.07
C LYS A 38 1.56 1.64 23.74
N CYS A 39 0.24 1.73 23.61
CA CYS A 39 -0.43 1.41 22.36
C CYS A 39 -0.02 2.34 21.23
N ILE A 40 0.11 3.63 21.53
CA ILE A 40 0.57 4.62 20.55
C ILE A 40 2.01 4.32 20.12
N GLU A 41 2.89 4.07 21.07
CA GLU A 41 4.29 3.73 20.77
C GLU A 41 4.41 2.46 19.94
N PHE A 42 3.58 1.48 20.25
CA PHE A 42 3.54 0.24 19.48
C PHE A 42 3.14 0.51 18.03
N CYS A 43 2.10 1.28 17.80
CA CYS A 43 1.65 1.62 16.47
C CYS A 43 2.69 2.43 15.70
N GLU A 44 3.35 3.39 16.36
CA GLU A 44 4.42 4.15 15.74
C GLU A 44 5.58 3.26 15.30
N ALA A 45 5.99 2.34 16.19
CA ALA A 45 7.05 1.40 15.88
C ALA A 45 6.66 0.48 14.73
N LEU A 46 5.42 0.03 14.71
CA LEU A 46 4.92 -0.82 13.64
C LEU A 46 4.97 -0.12 12.28
N PHE A 47 4.53 1.14 12.22
CA PHE A 47 4.53 1.89 10.97
C PHE A 47 5.93 2.23 10.46
N LYS A 48 6.93 2.18 11.32
CA LYS A 48 8.34 2.37 10.94
C LYS A 48 9.03 1.05 10.64
N ASP A 49 8.40 -0.07 10.92
CA ASP A 49 9.02 -1.38 10.74
C ASP A 49 9.00 -1.78 9.26
N LYS A 50 10.19 -2.06 8.72
CA LYS A 50 10.33 -2.41 7.31
C LYS A 50 9.62 -3.70 6.95
N LYS A 51 9.68 -4.69 7.83
CA LYS A 51 9.04 -5.98 7.60
C LYS A 51 7.53 -5.83 7.50
N TYR A 52 6.95 -5.04 8.40
CA TYR A 52 5.52 -4.76 8.38
C TYR A 52 5.12 -4.03 7.10
N ASN A 53 5.83 -2.98 6.74
CA ASN A 53 5.52 -2.18 5.56
C ASN A 53 5.64 -3.00 4.28
N LYS A 54 6.64 -3.86 4.21
CA LYS A 54 6.81 -4.74 3.06
C LYS A 54 5.66 -5.74 2.95
N LEU A 55 5.23 -6.28 4.07
CA LEU A 55 4.10 -7.20 4.11
C LEU A 55 2.81 -6.52 3.67
N VAL A 56 2.53 -5.33 4.20
CA VAL A 56 1.35 -4.55 3.81
C VAL A 56 1.39 -4.24 2.31
N ALA A 57 2.52 -3.82 1.79
CA ALA A 57 2.68 -3.53 0.37
C ALA A 57 2.40 -4.76 -0.48
N SER A 58 2.92 -5.92 -0.07
CA SER A 58 2.72 -7.17 -0.79
C SER A 58 1.25 -7.60 -0.78
N MET A 59 0.59 -7.49 0.37
CA MET A 59 -0.82 -7.84 0.50
C MET A 59 -1.70 -6.89 -0.30
N LEU A 60 -1.39 -5.60 -0.30
CA LEU A 60 -2.09 -4.62 -1.12
C LEU A 60 -1.92 -4.92 -2.61
N ALA A 61 -0.72 -5.30 -3.03
CA ALA A 61 -0.46 -5.64 -4.42
C ALA A 61 -1.35 -6.79 -4.89
N VAL A 62 -1.47 -7.84 -4.06
CA VAL A 62 -2.34 -8.97 -4.38
C VAL A 62 -3.80 -8.53 -4.46
N LYS A 63 -4.26 -7.76 -3.48
CA LYS A 63 -5.63 -7.25 -3.43
C LYS A 63 -5.93 -6.39 -4.65
N PHE A 64 -5.02 -5.49 -4.99
CA PHE A 64 -5.20 -4.59 -6.12
C PHE A 64 -5.13 -5.30 -7.47
N GLN A 65 -4.37 -6.38 -7.58
CA GLN A 65 -4.38 -7.18 -8.81
C GLN A 65 -5.76 -7.76 -9.10
N ARG A 66 -6.45 -8.21 -8.05
CA ARG A 66 -7.82 -8.70 -8.21
C ARG A 66 -8.77 -7.59 -8.62
N ILE A 67 -8.66 -6.43 -7.97
CA ILE A 67 -9.46 -5.26 -8.29
C ILE A 67 -9.15 -4.80 -9.72
N ARG A 68 -7.88 -4.81 -10.10
CA ARG A 68 -7.43 -4.44 -11.44
C ARG A 68 -8.11 -5.31 -12.50
N SER A 69 -8.14 -6.62 -12.29
CA SER A 69 -8.78 -7.53 -13.25
C SER A 69 -10.26 -7.21 -13.42
N ASN A 70 -10.96 -6.94 -12.32
CA ASN A 70 -12.37 -6.56 -12.36
C ASN A 70 -12.57 -5.20 -13.01
N LEU A 71 -11.71 -4.23 -12.69
CA LEU A 71 -11.78 -2.90 -13.27
C LEU A 71 -11.50 -2.92 -14.78
N LEU A 72 -10.57 -3.75 -15.23
CA LEU A 72 -10.26 -3.86 -16.65
C LEU A 72 -11.48 -4.39 -17.44
N LYS A 73 -12.24 -5.29 -16.87
CA LYS A 73 -13.49 -5.75 -17.49
C LYS A 73 -14.50 -4.62 -17.60
N GLN A 74 -14.62 -3.80 -16.55
CA GLN A 74 -15.51 -2.65 -16.58
C GLN A 74 -15.01 -1.58 -17.55
N VAL A 75 -13.70 -1.41 -17.63
CA VAL A 75 -13.05 -0.49 -18.55
C VAL A 75 -13.38 -0.86 -19.99
N ASP A 76 -13.33 -2.15 -20.34
CA ASP A 76 -13.71 -2.59 -21.69
C ASP A 76 -15.15 -2.21 -22.02
N THR A 77 -16.06 -2.36 -21.05
CA THR A 77 -17.45 -1.96 -21.23
C THR A 77 -17.55 -0.45 -21.45
N LEU A 78 -16.82 0.35 -20.66
CA LEU A 78 -16.82 1.80 -20.78
C LEU A 78 -16.19 2.27 -22.09
N MET A 79 -15.16 1.58 -22.58
CA MET A 79 -14.57 1.87 -23.88
C MET A 79 -15.58 1.70 -25.00
N ASN A 80 -16.38 0.66 -24.91
CA ASN A 80 -17.43 0.42 -25.89
C ASN A 80 -18.51 1.50 -25.83
N GLU A 81 -18.67 2.14 -24.68
CA GLU A 81 -19.59 3.26 -24.50
C GLU A 81 -18.98 4.61 -24.82
N GLY A 82 -17.67 4.67 -25.04
CA GLY A 82 -16.98 5.88 -25.44
C GLY A 82 -16.55 6.83 -24.33
N ASP A 83 -16.62 6.40 -23.09
CA ASP A 83 -16.21 7.25 -21.95
C ASP A 83 -14.72 7.09 -21.68
N THR A 84 -13.92 7.98 -22.27
CA THR A 84 -12.46 7.92 -22.17
C THR A 84 -11.89 8.61 -20.93
N ASP A 85 -12.63 9.54 -20.34
CA ASP A 85 -12.12 10.30 -19.16
C ASP A 85 -12.03 9.42 -17.94
N ILE A 86 -13.05 8.59 -17.71
CA ILE A 86 -13.04 7.63 -16.60
C ILE A 86 -11.89 6.65 -16.77
N LEU A 87 -11.64 6.21 -18.00
CA LEU A 87 -10.55 5.28 -18.32
C LEU A 87 -9.20 5.83 -17.93
N LYS A 88 -8.93 7.10 -18.25
CA LYS A 88 -7.65 7.74 -17.91
C LYS A 88 -7.48 7.83 -16.41
N SER A 89 -8.54 8.14 -15.68
CA SER A 89 -8.49 8.25 -14.22
C SER A 89 -8.21 6.90 -13.56
N VAL A 90 -8.87 5.85 -14.04
CA VAL A 90 -8.68 4.50 -13.52
C VAL A 90 -7.27 4.02 -13.80
N ASP A 91 -6.75 4.25 -15.00
CA ASP A 91 -5.41 3.83 -15.39
C ASP A 91 -4.36 4.49 -14.50
N LYS A 92 -4.48 5.79 -14.27
CA LYS A 92 -3.55 6.51 -13.38
C LYS A 92 -3.57 5.94 -11.97
N LEU A 93 -4.75 5.65 -11.44
CA LEU A 93 -4.87 5.08 -10.10
C LEU A 93 -4.20 3.72 -10.02
N LEU A 94 -4.45 2.86 -11.00
CA LEU A 94 -3.85 1.54 -11.06
C LEU A 94 -2.34 1.59 -11.15
N GLN A 95 -1.81 2.51 -11.94
CA GLN A 95 -0.36 2.69 -12.05
C GLN A 95 0.26 3.11 -10.73
N LEU A 96 -0.39 4.03 -10.01
CA LEU A 96 0.08 4.45 -8.69
C LEU A 96 0.13 3.28 -7.72
N VAL A 97 -0.91 2.47 -7.69
CA VAL A 97 -0.99 1.32 -6.81
C VAL A 97 0.13 0.32 -7.10
N ILE A 98 0.36 0.03 -8.37
CA ILE A 98 1.42 -0.90 -8.77
C ILE A 98 2.79 -0.38 -8.35
N LYS A 99 3.03 0.90 -8.53
CA LYS A 99 4.30 1.52 -8.13
C LYS A 99 4.50 1.47 -6.63
N PHE A 100 3.46 1.73 -5.86
CA PHE A 100 3.54 1.63 -4.40
C PHE A 100 3.90 0.24 -3.93
N SER A 101 3.37 -0.79 -4.59
CA SER A 101 3.67 -2.16 -4.19
C SER A 101 5.12 -2.56 -4.47
N GLN A 102 5.84 -1.81 -5.30
CA GLN A 102 7.24 -2.09 -5.66
C GLN A 102 8.26 -1.30 -4.85
N ILE A 103 7.82 -0.33 -4.06
CA ILE A 103 8.73 0.57 -3.34
C ILE A 103 9.65 -0.20 -2.39
N ASP A 104 9.12 -1.20 -1.68
CA ASP A 104 9.89 -1.92 -0.67
C ASP A 104 10.83 -2.97 -1.24
N ASP A 105 10.74 -3.27 -2.52
CA ASP A 105 11.59 -4.28 -3.14
C ASP A 105 13.01 -3.80 -3.34
N ASP A 106 13.20 -2.49 -3.52
CA ASP A 106 14.51 -1.91 -3.76
C ASP A 106 14.53 -0.45 -3.31
N GLU A 107 15.23 -0.17 -2.23
CA GLU A 107 15.37 1.18 -1.71
C GLU A 107 16.04 2.12 -2.72
N LYS A 108 16.89 1.59 -3.56
CA LYS A 108 17.56 2.39 -4.60
C LYS A 108 16.58 2.79 -5.71
N SER A 109 15.57 2.00 -5.95
CA SER A 109 14.56 2.32 -6.95
C SER A 109 13.56 3.35 -6.46
N GLU A 110 13.54 3.64 -5.16
CA GLU A 110 12.63 4.62 -4.59
C GLU A 110 12.81 5.99 -5.21
N ASN A 111 14.04 6.46 -5.33
CA ASN A 111 14.33 7.74 -5.97
C ASN A 111 13.90 7.76 -7.43
N ARG A 112 14.11 6.67 -8.13
CA ARG A 112 13.68 6.55 -9.51
C ARG A 112 12.17 6.56 -9.66
N LEU A 113 11.49 5.91 -8.72
CA LEU A 113 10.05 5.89 -8.70
C LEU A 113 9.48 7.30 -8.49
N ILE A 114 10.05 8.06 -7.56
CA ILE A 114 9.65 9.43 -7.29
C ILE A 114 9.85 10.29 -8.53
N ILE A 115 10.97 10.15 -9.21
CA ILE A 115 11.26 10.91 -10.43
C ILE A 115 10.24 10.60 -11.52
N ARG A 116 9.88 9.33 -11.68
CA ARG A 116 8.85 8.93 -12.65
C ARG A 116 7.51 9.57 -12.35
N LEU A 117 7.13 9.61 -11.09
CA LEU A 117 5.87 10.21 -10.68
C LEU A 117 5.86 11.71 -10.92
N SER A 118 6.98 12.39 -10.66
CA SER A 118 7.06 13.84 -10.82
C SER A 118 7.14 14.27 -12.26
N ASP A 119 7.88 13.55 -13.08
CA ASP A 119 8.08 13.90 -14.50
C ASP A 119 6.96 13.42 -15.41
N GLY A 120 6.35 12.31 -15.05
CA GLY A 120 5.40 11.65 -15.93
C GLY A 120 6.04 11.01 -17.15
N THR A 121 7.36 11.07 -17.29
CA THR A 121 8.09 10.49 -18.41
C THR A 121 9.35 9.82 -17.93
N GLU A 122 9.71 8.71 -18.56
CA GLU A 122 10.91 7.98 -18.21
C GLU A 122 12.18 8.57 -18.80
N GLU A 123 12.08 9.25 -19.92
CA GLU A 123 13.24 9.83 -20.58
C GLU A 123 13.96 10.82 -19.68
N LYS A 124 13.23 11.72 -19.06
CA LYS A 124 13.81 12.69 -18.13
C LYS A 124 14.43 12.01 -16.95
N PHE A 125 13.78 11.02 -16.44
CA PHE A 125 14.24 10.28 -15.29
C PHE A 125 15.55 9.55 -15.57
N ARG A 126 15.71 8.94 -16.75
CA ARG A 126 16.93 8.22 -17.07
C ARG A 126 18.14 9.10 -17.25
N LYS A 127 17.94 10.37 -17.50
CA LYS A 127 19.05 11.32 -17.63
C LYS A 127 19.65 11.71 -16.30
N THR A 128 18.95 11.45 -15.24
CA THR A 128 19.42 11.73 -13.90
C THR A 128 19.97 10.46 -13.26
#